data_5205519b778be74208640a78ed1b0f86
#
_entry.id   5205519b778be74208640a78ed1b0f86
#
_cell.length_a   1.000
_cell.length_b   1.000
_cell.length_c   1.000
_cell.angle_alpha   90.00
_cell.angle_beta   90.00
_cell.angle_gamma   90.00
#
_symmetry.space_group_name_H-M   'P 1'
#
loop_
_entity.id
_entity.type
_entity.pdbx_description
1 polymer ?
#
loop_
_entity_poly.entity_id
_entity_poly.type
_entity_poly.pdbx_seq_one_letter_code
_entity_poly.pdbx_strand_id
1 'polypeptide(L)'
;MKSYAKYIPHLLVVIVFFMISIPLWLKVDVLPMRLWDESRNAVNAIEMYQTGDWLVRTYDFAPETYELKPPLLTWFQVASLNIFGLNELGIRFPSVVFSLVTLIVLFSLVYRMTRKWYIALLASFICATSAGFYTAHLGRFGDHEALLVCLYTCLFYVVYQYSSTERVRYIYLTALTVALAVLCKSISVGMLLPGIFLFLLFDKKILPLLKNKHTYLALLLGAVPVFAYYYLREQVQPGYLEMVWQMELFPRFFNTSTELVFQEDPFSYYFNLIRNSQMEYWVWSLILVILAPFIAKKLDRQWAFWSIQAALFLLIISSGTKNFWYSAPAIPMLAGAIAISVHLLINKNRKYNLTLGLPLLVMSVLSYQKAYKYAMQPAERYYEWETNGISHFLKNENHLANITSNTKVLLDDQYGFEPHKFYIEALKIERGLDIKRTELYNIKPYDTLLISHLSTLQKLKESYGIEV
;
A
#
# COMPACT_ATOMS: atom_id res chain seq x y z
N MET A 1 8.91 -44.22 -8.21
CA MET A 1 8.82 -43.34 -7.02
C MET A 1 9.83 -42.18 -6.98
N LYS A 2 11.10 -42.32 -7.45
CA LYS A 2 12.09 -41.23 -7.44
C LYS A 2 11.76 -40.02 -8.34
N SER A 3 10.95 -40.20 -9.40
CA SER A 3 10.59 -39.09 -10.31
C SER A 3 9.65 -38.07 -9.72
N TYR A 4 8.70 -38.45 -8.87
CA TYR A 4 7.70 -37.55 -8.29
C TYR A 4 8.23 -36.70 -7.12
N ALA A 5 9.21 -37.21 -6.39
CA ALA A 5 9.84 -36.47 -5.25
C ALA A 5 10.47 -35.13 -5.66
N LYS A 6 10.87 -34.96 -6.92
CA LYS A 6 11.41 -33.73 -7.48
C LYS A 6 10.38 -32.60 -7.56
N TYR A 7 9.10 -32.93 -7.73
CA TYR A 7 8.03 -31.94 -7.90
C TYR A 7 7.35 -31.53 -6.59
N ILE A 8 7.53 -32.31 -5.51
CA ILE A 8 6.94 -32.01 -4.20
C ILE A 8 7.25 -30.57 -3.70
N PRO A 9 8.51 -30.08 -3.76
CA PRO A 9 8.81 -28.71 -3.34
C PRO A 9 8.03 -27.64 -4.13
N HIS A 10 7.90 -27.84 -5.44
CA HIS A 10 7.17 -26.89 -6.29
C HIS A 10 5.68 -26.88 -5.97
N LEU A 11 5.10 -28.06 -5.78
CA LEU A 11 3.69 -28.19 -5.38
C LEU A 11 3.43 -27.53 -4.02
N LEU A 12 4.30 -27.74 -3.03
CA LEU A 12 4.18 -27.09 -1.71
C LEU A 12 4.27 -25.58 -1.81
N VAL A 13 5.21 -25.05 -2.62
CA VAL A 13 5.31 -23.60 -2.87
C VAL A 13 4.00 -23.05 -3.43
N VAL A 14 3.44 -23.70 -4.45
CA VAL A 14 2.17 -23.28 -5.08
C VAL A 14 1.02 -23.32 -4.07
N ILE A 15 0.90 -24.41 -3.31
CA ILE A 15 -0.17 -24.57 -2.29
C ILE A 15 -0.07 -23.46 -1.25
N VAL A 16 1.13 -23.19 -0.71
CA VAL A 16 1.29 -22.17 0.32
C VAL A 16 1.06 -20.77 -0.26
N PHE A 17 1.53 -20.48 -1.49
CA PHE A 17 1.21 -19.21 -2.14
C PHE A 17 -0.29 -19.03 -2.34
N PHE A 18 -0.99 -20.07 -2.75
CA PHE A 18 -2.45 -20.06 -2.84
C PHE A 18 -3.08 -19.76 -1.47
N MET A 19 -2.66 -20.46 -0.42
CA MET A 19 -3.18 -20.23 0.94
C MET A 19 -2.95 -18.80 1.42
N ILE A 20 -1.73 -18.26 1.29
CA ILE A 20 -1.43 -16.89 1.77
C ILE A 20 -2.05 -15.80 0.90
N SER A 21 -2.48 -16.12 -0.31
CA SER A 21 -3.23 -15.19 -1.17
C SER A 21 -4.69 -15.05 -0.74
N ILE A 22 -5.29 -16.10 -0.15
CA ILE A 22 -6.72 -16.10 0.26
C ILE A 22 -7.11 -14.87 1.09
N PRO A 23 -6.39 -14.50 2.16
CA PRO A 23 -6.72 -13.32 2.94
C PRO A 23 -6.70 -12.01 2.16
N LEU A 24 -5.96 -11.93 1.05
CA LEU A 24 -5.89 -10.73 0.20
C LEU A 24 -7.13 -10.57 -0.70
N TRP A 25 -7.70 -11.70 -1.17
CA TRP A 25 -8.83 -11.70 -2.10
C TRP A 25 -10.19 -11.79 -1.42
N LEU A 26 -10.25 -12.55 -0.33
CA LEU A 26 -11.52 -12.97 0.26
C LEU A 26 -12.31 -11.77 0.75
N LYS A 27 -13.55 -11.60 0.22
CA LYS A 27 -14.46 -10.51 0.60
C LYS A 27 -13.84 -9.11 0.47
N VAL A 28 -13.01 -8.89 -0.56
CA VAL A 28 -12.35 -7.60 -0.78
C VAL A 28 -13.36 -6.52 -1.19
N ASP A 29 -14.47 -6.90 -1.79
CA ASP A 29 -15.54 -6.10 -2.36
C ASP A 29 -16.74 -5.88 -1.42
N VAL A 30 -16.75 -6.49 -0.22
CA VAL A 30 -17.93 -6.47 0.67
C VAL A 30 -18.17 -5.10 1.29
N LEU A 31 -17.13 -4.46 1.82
CA LEU A 31 -17.26 -3.13 2.42
C LEU A 31 -17.22 -2.02 1.36
N PRO A 32 -17.97 -0.94 1.53
CA PRO A 32 -17.86 0.26 0.69
C PRO A 32 -16.44 0.83 0.67
N MET A 33 -16.21 1.83 -0.19
CA MET A 33 -14.97 2.59 -0.21
C MET A 33 -14.70 3.17 1.18
N ARG A 34 -13.46 3.02 1.65
CA ARG A 34 -13.04 3.57 2.94
C ARG A 34 -12.97 5.09 2.89
N LEU A 35 -13.29 5.69 4.02
CA LEU A 35 -13.16 7.13 4.21
C LEU A 35 -11.72 7.61 3.96
N TRP A 36 -11.56 8.79 3.42
CA TRP A 36 -10.32 9.50 3.08
C TRP A 36 -9.58 8.92 1.86
N ASP A 37 -8.37 8.40 2.02
CA ASP A 37 -7.46 8.11 0.90
C ASP A 37 -8.07 7.17 -0.15
N GLU A 38 -8.74 6.09 0.27
CA GLU A 38 -9.33 5.15 -0.69
C GLU A 38 -10.48 5.78 -1.49
N SER A 39 -11.41 6.44 -0.81
CA SER A 39 -12.55 7.09 -1.49
C SER A 39 -12.10 8.21 -2.41
N ARG A 40 -11.10 8.98 -2.00
CA ARG A 40 -10.53 10.02 -2.84
C ARG A 40 -9.83 9.47 -4.07
N ASN A 41 -9.03 8.41 -3.92
CA ASN A 41 -8.42 7.73 -5.06
C ASN A 41 -9.47 7.11 -5.99
N ALA A 42 -10.56 6.57 -5.44
CA ALA A 42 -11.66 6.01 -6.22
C ALA A 42 -12.38 7.10 -7.04
N VAL A 43 -12.61 8.28 -6.45
CA VAL A 43 -13.19 9.44 -7.18
C VAL A 43 -12.23 9.91 -8.28
N ASN A 44 -10.94 10.07 -7.99
CA ASN A 44 -9.99 10.43 -9.04
C ASN A 44 -9.97 9.40 -10.19
N ALA A 45 -10.12 8.11 -9.87
CA ALA A 45 -10.12 7.06 -10.88
C ALA A 45 -11.39 7.07 -11.74
N ILE A 46 -12.58 7.24 -11.13
CA ILE A 46 -13.83 7.25 -11.88
C ILE A 46 -13.97 8.52 -12.72
N GLU A 47 -13.51 9.66 -12.23
CA GLU A 47 -13.50 10.90 -13.03
C GLU A 47 -12.49 10.82 -14.19
N MET A 48 -11.31 10.22 -13.98
CA MET A 48 -10.36 9.94 -15.06
C MET A 48 -10.94 8.94 -16.08
N TYR A 49 -11.68 7.94 -15.61
CA TYR A 49 -12.42 7.02 -16.49
C TYR A 49 -13.43 7.73 -17.37
N GLN A 50 -14.18 8.72 -16.84
CA GLN A 50 -15.17 9.48 -17.58
C GLN A 50 -14.55 10.48 -18.56
N THR A 51 -13.55 11.22 -18.10
CA THR A 51 -12.95 12.33 -18.87
C THR A 51 -11.96 11.86 -19.93
N GLY A 52 -11.32 10.72 -19.71
CA GLY A 52 -10.21 10.25 -20.54
C GLY A 52 -8.93 11.09 -20.38
N ASP A 53 -8.86 11.97 -19.39
CA ASP A 53 -7.64 12.74 -19.10
C ASP A 53 -6.68 11.92 -18.23
N TRP A 54 -5.66 11.34 -18.86
CA TRP A 54 -4.66 10.52 -18.19
C TRP A 54 -3.55 11.30 -17.47
N LEU A 55 -3.52 12.62 -17.66
CA LEU A 55 -2.48 13.47 -17.07
C LEU A 55 -2.93 14.07 -15.74
N VAL A 56 -4.16 14.61 -15.72
CA VAL A 56 -4.69 15.37 -14.59
C VAL A 56 -5.62 14.49 -13.76
N ARG A 57 -5.29 14.29 -12.49
CA ARG A 57 -6.24 13.75 -11.53
C ARG A 57 -7.21 14.86 -11.15
N THR A 58 -8.48 14.53 -11.07
CA THR A 58 -9.54 15.50 -10.74
C THR A 58 -10.32 15.07 -9.51
N TYR A 59 -10.92 16.04 -8.84
CA TYR A 59 -11.90 15.86 -7.79
C TYR A 59 -13.00 16.90 -7.97
N ASP A 60 -14.26 16.49 -8.08
CA ASP A 60 -15.38 17.32 -8.56
C ASP A 60 -15.13 17.90 -9.97
N PHE A 61 -14.47 17.10 -10.82
CA PHE A 61 -14.05 17.48 -12.19
C PHE A 61 -13.14 18.72 -12.25
N ALA A 62 -12.67 19.20 -11.12
CA ALA A 62 -11.63 20.22 -11.03
C ALA A 62 -10.26 19.56 -10.77
N PRO A 63 -9.14 20.16 -11.21
CA PRO A 63 -7.82 19.62 -10.94
C PRO A 63 -7.59 19.37 -9.45
N GLU A 64 -7.08 18.18 -9.11
CA GLU A 64 -6.81 17.77 -7.74
C GLU A 64 -5.76 18.68 -7.09
N THR A 65 -6.08 19.24 -5.93
CA THR A 65 -5.22 20.18 -5.19
C THR A 65 -4.81 19.70 -3.80
N TYR A 66 -5.43 18.62 -3.30
CA TYR A 66 -5.13 18.04 -1.98
C TYR A 66 -4.19 16.84 -2.08
N GLU A 67 -4.51 15.88 -2.95
CA GLU A 67 -3.67 14.71 -3.21
C GLU A 67 -2.82 14.91 -4.47
N LEU A 68 -1.63 15.51 -4.32
CA LEU A 68 -0.77 15.90 -5.45
C LEU A 68 0.13 14.76 -5.97
N LYS A 69 -0.11 13.52 -5.55
CA LYS A 69 0.65 12.36 -6.02
C LYS A 69 0.44 12.14 -7.53
N PRO A 70 1.49 11.68 -8.25
CA PRO A 70 1.35 11.32 -9.67
C PRO A 70 0.34 10.16 -9.89
N PRO A 71 -0.15 9.97 -11.13
CA PRO A 71 -1.35 9.16 -11.41
C PRO A 71 -1.10 7.67 -11.63
N LEU A 72 0.10 7.13 -11.35
CA LEU A 72 0.41 5.74 -11.71
C LEU A 72 -0.57 4.73 -11.11
N LEU A 73 -0.99 4.89 -9.85
CA LEU A 73 -2.04 4.05 -9.26
C LEU A 73 -3.37 4.24 -9.97
N THR A 74 -3.77 5.49 -10.21
CA THR A 74 -5.02 5.83 -10.87
C THR A 74 -5.13 5.19 -12.26
N TRP A 75 -4.04 5.13 -13.03
CA TRP A 75 -4.02 4.43 -14.31
C TRP A 75 -4.33 2.94 -14.18
N PHE A 76 -3.78 2.26 -13.18
CA PHE A 76 -4.11 0.86 -12.92
C PHE A 76 -5.54 0.68 -12.44
N GLN A 77 -6.05 1.61 -11.64
CA GLN A 77 -7.45 1.59 -11.19
C GLN A 77 -8.42 1.80 -12.36
N VAL A 78 -8.17 2.77 -13.25
CA VAL A 78 -8.98 2.96 -14.47
C VAL A 78 -8.96 1.73 -15.36
N ALA A 79 -7.79 1.11 -15.60
CA ALA A 79 -7.72 -0.13 -16.34
C ALA A 79 -8.51 -1.27 -15.67
N SER A 80 -8.48 -1.34 -14.35
CA SER A 80 -9.23 -2.31 -13.55
C SER A 80 -10.75 -2.06 -13.58
N LEU A 81 -11.19 -0.80 -13.51
CA LEU A 81 -12.60 -0.42 -13.64
C LEU A 81 -13.19 -0.84 -14.99
N ASN A 82 -12.40 -0.76 -16.08
CA ASN A 82 -12.82 -1.24 -17.41
C ASN A 82 -13.03 -2.76 -17.46
N ILE A 83 -12.37 -3.53 -16.58
CA ILE A 83 -12.44 -4.99 -16.57
C ILE A 83 -13.51 -5.51 -15.61
N PHE A 84 -13.58 -4.95 -14.41
CA PHE A 84 -14.40 -5.44 -13.30
C PHE A 84 -15.64 -4.60 -13.01
N GLY A 85 -15.82 -3.48 -13.74
CA GLY A 85 -16.93 -2.54 -13.53
C GLY A 85 -16.63 -1.48 -12.48
N LEU A 86 -17.57 -0.53 -12.34
CA LEU A 86 -17.45 0.64 -11.47
C LEU A 86 -17.81 0.28 -10.01
N ASN A 87 -16.99 -0.54 -9.38
CA ASN A 87 -17.22 -1.08 -8.03
C ASN A 87 -15.92 -1.19 -7.22
N GLU A 88 -16.03 -1.67 -5.99
CA GLU A 88 -14.91 -1.82 -5.07
C GLU A 88 -13.83 -2.77 -5.61
N LEU A 89 -14.25 -3.84 -6.29
CA LEU A 89 -13.30 -4.77 -6.90
C LEU A 89 -12.46 -4.05 -7.95
N GLY A 90 -13.08 -3.23 -8.81
CA GLY A 90 -12.37 -2.42 -9.81
C GLY A 90 -11.31 -1.51 -9.19
N ILE A 91 -11.57 -0.91 -8.03
CA ILE A 91 -10.62 -0.03 -7.33
C ILE A 91 -9.55 -0.82 -6.57
N ARG A 92 -9.89 -1.96 -5.93
CA ARG A 92 -9.00 -2.71 -5.01
C ARG A 92 -8.17 -3.78 -5.70
N PHE A 93 -8.60 -4.27 -6.87
CA PHE A 93 -7.92 -5.33 -7.61
C PHE A 93 -6.43 -5.03 -7.88
N PRO A 94 -6.03 -3.83 -8.33
CA PRO A 94 -4.61 -3.51 -8.52
C PRO A 94 -3.79 -3.71 -7.26
N SER A 95 -4.29 -3.28 -6.09
CA SER A 95 -3.59 -3.42 -4.80
C SER A 95 -3.39 -4.89 -4.41
N VAL A 96 -4.39 -5.74 -4.63
CA VAL A 96 -4.28 -7.19 -4.42
C VAL A 96 -3.20 -7.79 -5.32
N VAL A 97 -3.21 -7.44 -6.62
CA VAL A 97 -2.21 -7.94 -7.58
C VAL A 97 -0.81 -7.50 -7.19
N PHE A 98 -0.59 -6.23 -6.86
CA PHE A 98 0.72 -5.71 -6.44
C PHE A 98 1.20 -6.35 -5.14
N SER A 99 0.30 -6.65 -4.22
CA SER A 99 0.65 -7.41 -3.01
C SER A 99 1.10 -8.83 -3.33
N LEU A 100 0.43 -9.53 -4.24
CA LEU A 100 0.87 -10.85 -4.70
C LEU A 100 2.22 -10.80 -5.41
N VAL A 101 2.43 -9.80 -6.28
CA VAL A 101 3.73 -9.57 -6.93
C VAL A 101 4.82 -9.32 -5.90
N THR A 102 4.54 -8.54 -4.85
CA THR A 102 5.47 -8.32 -3.74
C THR A 102 5.92 -9.64 -3.11
N LEU A 103 4.99 -10.55 -2.81
CA LEU A 103 5.31 -11.85 -2.22
C LEU A 103 6.15 -12.72 -3.17
N ILE A 104 5.86 -12.70 -4.47
CA ILE A 104 6.60 -13.46 -5.50
C ILE A 104 8.03 -12.89 -5.65
N VAL A 105 8.18 -11.57 -5.66
CA VAL A 105 9.49 -10.93 -5.78
C VAL A 105 10.32 -11.16 -4.52
N LEU A 106 9.72 -11.06 -3.34
CA LEU A 106 10.37 -11.37 -2.06
C LEU A 106 10.83 -12.83 -2.01
N PHE A 107 9.96 -13.79 -2.38
CA PHE A 107 10.33 -15.18 -2.52
C PHE A 107 11.52 -15.36 -3.46
N SER A 108 11.44 -14.76 -4.65
CA SER A 108 12.47 -14.89 -5.68
C SER A 108 13.81 -14.33 -5.21
N LEU A 109 13.80 -13.21 -4.50
CA LEU A 109 15.00 -12.58 -3.95
C LEU A 109 15.63 -13.46 -2.87
N VAL A 110 14.86 -13.90 -1.87
CA VAL A 110 15.36 -14.76 -0.79
C VAL A 110 15.79 -16.13 -1.30
N TYR A 111 15.09 -16.69 -2.30
CA TYR A 111 15.51 -17.92 -2.95
C TYR A 111 16.86 -17.76 -3.68
N ARG A 112 17.07 -16.66 -4.39
CA ARG A 112 18.37 -16.38 -5.02
C ARG A 112 19.49 -16.22 -4.02
N MET A 113 19.20 -15.63 -2.86
CA MET A 113 20.16 -15.47 -1.77
C MET A 113 20.55 -16.82 -1.16
N THR A 114 19.57 -17.65 -0.81
CA THR A 114 19.76 -18.84 0.04
C THR A 114 19.83 -20.16 -0.71
N ARG A 115 19.24 -20.20 -1.93
CA ARG A 115 18.99 -21.44 -2.69
C ARG A 115 18.12 -22.45 -1.93
N LYS A 116 17.37 -21.99 -0.94
CA LYS A 116 16.47 -22.81 -0.12
C LYS A 116 15.04 -22.29 -0.28
N TRP A 117 14.21 -23.08 -0.98
CA TRP A 117 12.82 -22.71 -1.25
C TRP A 117 11.98 -22.51 0.03
N TYR A 118 12.22 -23.29 1.09
CA TYR A 118 11.50 -23.18 2.36
C TYR A 118 11.86 -21.90 3.14
N ILE A 119 13.07 -21.38 3.02
CA ILE A 119 13.45 -20.09 3.59
C ILE A 119 12.80 -18.94 2.83
N ALA A 120 12.79 -19.04 1.50
CA ALA A 120 12.12 -18.06 0.66
C ALA A 120 10.60 -18.04 0.92
N LEU A 121 10.00 -19.22 1.09
CA LEU A 121 8.60 -19.36 1.45
C LEU A 121 8.28 -18.79 2.83
N LEU A 122 9.17 -19.00 3.81
CA LEU A 122 9.05 -18.40 5.14
C LEU A 122 9.01 -16.87 5.07
N ALA A 123 9.89 -16.23 4.28
CA ALA A 123 9.88 -14.78 4.11
C ALA A 123 8.54 -14.28 3.56
N SER A 124 8.02 -14.91 2.48
CA SER A 124 6.74 -14.54 1.90
C SER A 124 5.57 -14.81 2.86
N PHE A 125 5.64 -15.90 3.61
CA PHE A 125 4.62 -16.24 4.61
C PHE A 125 4.57 -15.22 5.76
N ILE A 126 5.74 -14.86 6.32
CA ILE A 126 5.85 -13.80 7.35
C ILE A 126 5.25 -12.49 6.81
N CYS A 127 5.66 -12.09 5.60
CA CYS A 127 5.15 -10.86 4.98
C CYS A 127 3.63 -10.89 4.82
N ALA A 128 3.08 -11.93 4.19
CA ALA A 128 1.66 -12.06 3.88
C ALA A 128 0.76 -12.13 5.12
N THR A 129 1.26 -12.70 6.22
CA THR A 129 0.50 -12.89 7.47
C THR A 129 0.76 -11.80 8.50
N SER A 130 1.60 -10.82 8.20
CA SER A 130 1.78 -9.61 9.02
C SER A 130 0.64 -8.63 8.78
N ALA A 131 -0.01 -8.16 9.84
CA ALA A 131 -1.17 -7.26 9.72
C ALA A 131 -0.82 -5.96 8.98
N GLY A 132 0.40 -5.44 9.12
CA GLY A 132 0.88 -4.31 8.36
C GLY A 132 0.95 -4.53 6.84
N PHE A 133 0.69 -5.75 6.33
CA PHE A 133 0.66 -6.06 4.91
C PHE A 133 -0.75 -6.25 4.34
N TYR A 134 -1.72 -6.71 5.13
CA TYR A 134 -3.07 -6.98 4.66
C TYR A 134 -4.16 -6.06 5.23
N THR A 135 -3.80 -5.15 6.14
CA THR A 135 -4.75 -4.20 6.75
C THR A 135 -4.76 -2.85 6.02
N ALA A 136 -5.29 -1.83 6.66
CA ALA A 136 -5.56 -0.51 6.12
C ALA A 136 -4.39 0.08 5.31
N HIS A 137 -4.73 0.71 4.21
CA HIS A 137 -3.87 1.32 3.18
C HIS A 137 -3.01 0.35 2.36
N LEU A 138 -2.97 -0.96 2.69
CA LEU A 138 -2.18 -1.93 1.92
C LEU A 138 -3.07 -3.01 1.27
N GLY A 139 -2.57 -4.14 1.01
CA GLY A 139 -3.05 -5.35 0.33
C GLY A 139 -4.48 -5.46 -0.17
N ARG A 140 -5.44 -4.88 0.52
CA ARG A 140 -6.89 -5.02 0.27
C ARG A 140 -7.60 -3.70 0.02
N PHE A 141 -6.88 -2.59 -0.08
CA PHE A 141 -7.44 -1.24 -0.19
C PHE A 141 -6.93 -0.54 -1.43
N GLY A 142 -7.74 0.30 -2.03
CA GLY A 142 -7.44 1.04 -3.25
C GLY A 142 -6.50 2.22 -3.03
N ASP A 143 -5.36 1.99 -2.36
CA ASP A 143 -4.40 3.02 -2.00
C ASP A 143 -3.00 2.76 -2.56
N HIS A 144 -2.13 3.78 -2.53
CA HIS A 144 -0.80 3.79 -3.15
C HIS A 144 0.18 2.81 -2.52
N GLU A 145 -0.01 2.44 -1.24
CA GLU A 145 0.96 1.66 -0.48
C GLU A 145 1.25 0.28 -1.07
N ALA A 146 0.24 -0.41 -1.60
CA ALA A 146 0.44 -1.74 -2.20
C ALA A 146 1.36 -1.69 -3.42
N LEU A 147 1.13 -0.73 -4.33
CA LEU A 147 2.00 -0.49 -5.49
C LEU A 147 3.39 -0.03 -5.06
N LEU A 148 3.48 0.88 -4.08
CA LEU A 148 4.74 1.40 -3.56
C LEU A 148 5.60 0.30 -2.95
N VAL A 149 5.04 -0.55 -2.09
CA VAL A 149 5.75 -1.69 -1.45
C VAL A 149 6.19 -2.70 -2.50
N CYS A 150 5.38 -2.93 -3.53
CA CYS A 150 5.76 -3.77 -4.67
C CYS A 150 6.98 -3.20 -5.40
N LEU A 151 6.96 -1.92 -5.75
CA LEU A 151 8.07 -1.25 -6.44
C LEU A 151 9.33 -1.22 -5.58
N TYR A 152 9.21 -1.01 -4.26
CA TYR A 152 10.34 -1.06 -3.34
C TYR A 152 10.95 -2.46 -3.24
N THR A 153 10.11 -3.49 -3.22
CA THR A 153 10.60 -4.88 -3.20
C THR A 153 11.26 -5.26 -4.54
N CYS A 154 10.72 -4.77 -5.66
CA CYS A 154 11.36 -4.86 -6.97
C CYS A 154 12.72 -4.13 -7.01
N LEU A 155 12.79 -2.94 -6.42
CA LEU A 155 14.04 -2.18 -6.31
C LEU A 155 15.10 -2.96 -5.53
N PHE A 156 14.73 -3.56 -4.40
CA PHE A 156 15.64 -4.43 -3.65
C PHE A 156 16.12 -5.63 -4.48
N TYR A 157 15.21 -6.25 -5.24
CA TYR A 157 15.57 -7.36 -6.11
C TYR A 157 16.60 -6.93 -7.17
N VAL A 158 16.36 -5.84 -7.89
CA VAL A 158 17.25 -5.40 -8.97
C VAL A 158 18.59 -4.87 -8.47
N VAL A 159 18.61 -4.17 -7.33
CA VAL A 159 19.83 -3.69 -6.67
C VAL A 159 20.70 -4.87 -6.19
N TYR A 160 20.08 -5.86 -5.53
CA TYR A 160 20.80 -7.06 -5.10
C TYR A 160 21.36 -7.86 -6.29
N GLN A 161 20.60 -7.95 -7.38
CA GLN A 161 21.05 -8.61 -8.61
C GLN A 161 22.21 -7.86 -9.26
N TYR A 162 22.17 -6.52 -9.29
CA TYR A 162 23.29 -5.71 -9.75
C TYR A 162 24.54 -5.98 -8.90
N SER A 163 24.41 -5.86 -7.60
CA SER A 163 25.48 -6.08 -6.63
C SER A 163 26.11 -7.49 -6.74
N SER A 164 25.30 -8.49 -7.14
CA SER A 164 25.77 -9.87 -7.28
C SER A 164 26.36 -10.22 -8.64
N THR A 165 25.97 -9.51 -9.72
CA THR A 165 26.29 -9.91 -11.11
C THR A 165 26.93 -8.80 -11.94
N GLU A 166 26.85 -7.55 -11.49
CA GLU A 166 27.29 -6.33 -12.17
C GLU A 166 26.72 -6.16 -13.60
N ARG A 167 25.65 -6.89 -13.93
CA ARG A 167 25.04 -6.81 -15.26
C ARG A 167 24.34 -5.49 -15.47
N VAL A 168 24.67 -4.82 -16.57
CA VAL A 168 24.18 -3.50 -16.94
C VAL A 168 22.63 -3.40 -16.97
N ARG A 169 21.93 -4.46 -17.37
CA ARG A 169 20.46 -4.49 -17.37
C ARG A 169 19.84 -4.10 -16.03
N TYR A 170 20.49 -4.45 -14.91
CA TYR A 170 19.96 -4.12 -13.58
C TYR A 170 20.14 -2.65 -13.23
N ILE A 171 21.08 -1.94 -13.86
CA ILE A 171 21.18 -0.48 -13.74
C ILE A 171 19.95 0.18 -14.36
N TYR A 172 19.56 -0.21 -15.58
CA TYR A 172 18.35 0.30 -16.22
C TYR A 172 17.07 -0.08 -15.49
N LEU A 173 16.96 -1.32 -15.02
CA LEU A 173 15.81 -1.76 -14.22
C LEU A 173 15.71 -1.01 -12.89
N THR A 174 16.85 -0.64 -12.28
CA THR A 174 16.87 0.19 -11.06
C THR A 174 16.30 1.58 -11.38
N ALA A 175 16.79 2.23 -12.46
CA ALA A 175 16.29 3.55 -12.85
C ALA A 175 14.80 3.53 -13.21
N LEU A 176 14.34 2.51 -13.94
CA LEU A 176 12.92 2.31 -14.26
C LEU A 176 12.08 2.15 -12.99
N THR A 177 12.51 1.30 -12.06
CA THR A 177 11.76 1.04 -10.82
C THR A 177 11.69 2.29 -9.94
N VAL A 178 12.78 3.08 -9.87
CA VAL A 178 12.81 4.37 -9.18
C VAL A 178 11.85 5.35 -9.84
N ALA A 179 11.87 5.47 -11.17
CA ALA A 179 10.96 6.34 -11.90
C ALA A 179 9.48 5.98 -11.65
N LEU A 180 9.13 4.70 -11.71
CA LEU A 180 7.77 4.22 -11.40
C LEU A 180 7.40 4.49 -9.94
N ALA A 181 8.32 4.36 -8.98
CA ALA A 181 8.07 4.66 -7.58
C ALA A 181 7.83 6.17 -7.36
N VAL A 182 8.56 7.05 -8.07
CA VAL A 182 8.28 8.49 -8.07
C VAL A 182 6.91 8.78 -8.68
N LEU A 183 6.54 8.15 -9.80
CA LEU A 183 5.23 8.31 -10.43
C LEU A 183 4.09 7.65 -9.63
N CYS A 184 4.39 6.83 -8.64
CA CYS A 184 3.42 6.28 -7.69
C CYS A 184 3.20 7.23 -6.50
N LYS A 185 4.27 7.63 -5.80
CA LYS A 185 4.17 8.39 -4.53
C LYS A 185 5.29 9.42 -4.38
N SER A 186 5.54 10.17 -5.44
CA SER A 186 6.48 11.30 -5.43
C SER A 186 7.86 10.92 -4.85
N ILE A 187 8.44 11.75 -4.00
CA ILE A 187 9.80 11.61 -3.45
C ILE A 187 9.97 10.48 -2.41
N SER A 188 8.90 9.78 -2.05
CA SER A 188 8.94 8.77 -0.98
C SER A 188 10.00 7.67 -1.19
N VAL A 189 10.37 7.37 -2.45
CA VAL A 189 11.45 6.44 -2.78
C VAL A 189 12.82 6.90 -2.25
N GLY A 190 12.99 8.20 -2.02
CA GLY A 190 14.19 8.77 -1.42
C GLY A 190 14.53 8.19 -0.05
N MET A 191 13.53 7.73 0.70
CA MET A 191 13.72 7.10 2.01
C MET A 191 14.50 5.77 1.95
N LEU A 192 14.53 5.11 0.79
CA LEU A 192 15.29 3.88 0.58
C LEU A 192 16.75 4.11 0.18
N LEU A 193 17.02 5.27 -0.43
CA LEU A 193 18.35 5.53 -1.03
C LEU A 193 19.50 5.43 -0.02
N PRO A 194 19.42 5.93 1.23
CA PRO A 194 20.48 5.78 2.21
C PRO A 194 20.80 4.32 2.52
N GLY A 195 19.78 3.45 2.66
CA GLY A 195 19.97 2.03 2.90
C GLY A 195 20.64 1.33 1.70
N ILE A 196 20.16 1.61 0.50
CA ILE A 196 20.75 1.08 -0.74
C ILE A 196 22.19 1.54 -0.90
N PHE A 197 22.47 2.82 -0.65
CA PHE A 197 23.81 3.39 -0.72
C PHE A 197 24.76 2.69 0.26
N LEU A 198 24.39 2.58 1.54
CA LEU A 198 25.22 1.92 2.54
C LEU A 198 25.44 0.44 2.24
N PHE A 199 24.44 -0.28 1.73
CA PHE A 199 24.63 -1.65 1.30
C PHE A 199 25.59 -1.76 0.11
N LEU A 200 25.45 -0.93 -0.92
CA LEU A 200 26.36 -0.92 -2.06
C LEU A 200 27.79 -0.50 -1.68
N LEU A 201 27.93 0.37 -0.69
CA LEU A 201 29.21 0.76 -0.10
C LEU A 201 29.85 -0.45 0.64
N PHE A 202 29.08 -1.10 1.51
CA PHE A 202 29.49 -2.32 2.21
C PHE A 202 29.93 -3.42 1.24
N ASP A 203 29.20 -3.59 0.14
CA ASP A 203 29.47 -4.60 -0.90
C ASP A 203 30.53 -4.13 -1.94
N LYS A 204 31.11 -2.93 -1.75
CA LYS A 204 32.13 -2.31 -2.61
C LYS A 204 31.68 -2.14 -4.07
N LYS A 205 30.37 -1.88 -4.30
CA LYS A 205 29.77 -1.74 -5.63
C LYS A 205 29.48 -0.28 -6.04
N ILE A 206 29.67 0.68 -5.16
CA ILE A 206 29.46 2.10 -5.46
C ILE A 206 30.43 2.57 -6.55
N LEU A 207 31.72 2.34 -6.39
CA LEU A 207 32.73 2.81 -7.34
C LEU A 207 32.58 2.17 -8.74
N PRO A 208 32.38 0.84 -8.88
CA PRO A 208 32.01 0.25 -10.17
C PRO A 208 30.75 0.85 -10.79
N LEU A 209 29.72 1.13 -9.99
CA LEU A 209 28.48 1.74 -10.47
C LEU A 209 28.75 3.15 -11.01
N LEU A 210 29.45 3.99 -10.26
CA LEU A 210 29.76 5.38 -10.66
C LEU A 210 30.67 5.47 -11.89
N LYS A 211 31.58 4.50 -12.08
CA LYS A 211 32.46 4.44 -13.28
C LYS A 211 31.74 3.91 -14.52
N ASN A 212 30.57 3.34 -14.38
CA ASN A 212 29.84 2.75 -15.51
C ASN A 212 29.03 3.82 -16.25
N LYS A 213 29.33 4.06 -17.53
CA LYS A 213 28.59 5.03 -18.36
C LYS A 213 27.09 4.76 -18.45
N HIS A 214 26.67 3.49 -18.36
CA HIS A 214 25.26 3.11 -18.36
C HIS A 214 24.50 3.60 -17.12
N THR A 215 25.21 3.92 -16.02
CA THR A 215 24.57 4.54 -14.84
C THR A 215 23.99 5.90 -15.18
N TYR A 216 24.75 6.74 -15.86
CA TYR A 216 24.31 8.08 -16.25
C TYR A 216 23.21 8.05 -17.30
N LEU A 217 23.34 7.14 -18.27
CA LEU A 217 22.30 6.97 -19.30
C LEU A 217 20.99 6.43 -18.67
N ALA A 218 21.08 5.48 -17.74
CA ALA A 218 19.90 4.95 -17.05
C ALA A 218 19.24 6.01 -16.16
N LEU A 219 20.04 6.84 -15.46
CA LEU A 219 19.51 7.97 -14.69
C LEU A 219 18.76 8.96 -15.58
N LEU A 220 19.35 9.30 -16.74
CA LEU A 220 18.70 10.18 -17.71
C LEU A 220 17.37 9.59 -18.21
N LEU A 221 17.37 8.33 -18.65
CA LEU A 221 16.17 7.66 -19.15
C LEU A 221 15.09 7.49 -18.07
N GLY A 222 15.47 7.26 -16.81
CA GLY A 222 14.53 7.20 -15.69
C GLY A 222 14.00 8.59 -15.30
N ALA A 223 14.81 9.63 -15.43
CA ALA A 223 14.42 10.99 -15.10
C ALA A 223 13.44 11.59 -16.12
N VAL A 224 13.59 11.28 -17.42
CA VAL A 224 12.76 11.84 -18.49
C VAL A 224 11.25 11.69 -18.24
N PRO A 225 10.67 10.51 -17.97
CA PRO A 225 9.23 10.39 -17.76
C PRO A 225 8.76 11.12 -16.50
N VAL A 226 9.59 11.19 -15.45
CA VAL A 226 9.27 11.92 -14.22
C VAL A 226 9.23 13.44 -14.50
N PHE A 227 10.28 13.99 -15.12
CA PHE A 227 10.31 15.41 -15.48
C PHE A 227 9.22 15.78 -16.48
N ALA A 228 8.95 14.91 -17.46
CA ALA A 228 7.87 15.13 -18.43
C ALA A 228 6.51 15.24 -17.73
N TYR A 229 6.21 14.35 -16.78
CA TYR A 229 4.97 14.41 -16.00
C TYR A 229 4.84 15.75 -15.26
N TYR A 230 5.83 16.11 -14.45
CA TYR A 230 5.76 17.35 -13.66
C TYR A 230 5.75 18.60 -14.52
N TYR A 231 6.51 18.61 -15.62
CA TYR A 231 6.50 19.72 -16.58
C TYR A 231 5.12 19.88 -17.23
N LEU A 232 4.53 18.79 -17.75
CA LEU A 232 3.20 18.84 -18.37
C LEU A 232 2.10 19.24 -17.36
N ARG A 233 2.20 18.76 -16.11
CA ARG A 233 1.26 19.16 -15.05
C ARG A 233 1.33 20.65 -14.76
N GLU A 234 2.53 21.24 -14.71
CA GLU A 234 2.71 22.68 -14.52
C GLU A 234 2.18 23.50 -15.71
N GLN A 235 2.29 22.99 -16.94
CA GLN A 235 1.73 23.66 -18.13
C GLN A 235 0.18 23.68 -18.10
N VAL A 236 -0.46 22.60 -17.64
CA VAL A 236 -1.93 22.50 -17.56
C VAL A 236 -2.47 23.23 -16.35
N GLN A 237 -1.75 23.21 -15.24
CA GLN A 237 -2.13 23.85 -13.98
C GLN A 237 -0.95 24.66 -13.43
N PRO A 238 -0.79 25.92 -13.86
CA PRO A 238 0.27 26.79 -13.33
C PRO A 238 0.22 26.90 -11.81
N GLY A 239 1.38 26.74 -11.14
CA GLY A 239 1.51 26.68 -9.69
C GLY A 239 1.42 25.26 -9.09
N TYR A 240 1.27 24.22 -9.91
CA TYR A 240 1.25 22.83 -9.42
C TYR A 240 2.56 22.45 -8.72
N LEU A 241 3.71 22.83 -9.25
CA LEU A 241 5.00 22.53 -8.62
C LEU A 241 5.15 23.22 -7.26
N GLU A 242 4.65 24.45 -7.15
CA GLU A 242 4.62 25.17 -5.85
C GLU A 242 3.75 24.46 -4.84
N MET A 243 2.55 23.98 -5.24
CA MET A 243 1.68 23.19 -4.36
C MET A 243 2.35 21.88 -3.93
N VAL A 244 3.02 21.16 -4.86
CA VAL A 244 3.77 19.93 -4.52
C VAL A 244 4.88 20.24 -3.52
N TRP A 245 5.60 21.36 -3.69
CA TRP A 245 6.63 21.78 -2.75
C TRP A 245 6.06 22.06 -1.37
N GLN A 246 5.01 22.88 -1.28
CA GLN A 246 4.43 23.32 -0.03
C GLN A 246 3.67 22.23 0.72
N MET A 247 2.98 21.34 0.03
CA MET A 247 2.09 20.35 0.66
C MET A 247 2.72 18.96 0.79
N GLU A 248 3.55 18.54 -0.18
CA GLU A 248 4.11 17.19 -0.19
C GLU A 248 5.56 17.12 0.29
N LEU A 249 6.38 18.14 0.01
CA LEU A 249 7.81 18.08 0.30
C LEU A 249 8.16 18.81 1.59
N PHE A 250 7.85 20.10 1.68
CA PHE A 250 8.28 20.93 2.79
C PHE A 250 7.76 20.44 4.17
N PRO A 251 6.45 20.11 4.34
CA PRO A 251 5.95 19.70 5.65
C PRO A 251 6.51 18.36 6.13
N ARG A 252 6.83 17.46 5.20
CA ARG A 252 7.34 16.12 5.55
C ARG A 252 8.77 16.13 6.06
N PHE A 253 9.58 17.09 5.62
CA PHE A 253 11.01 17.16 5.95
C PHE A 253 11.35 18.27 6.94
N PHE A 254 10.60 19.37 6.95
CA PHE A 254 10.97 20.57 7.67
C PHE A 254 9.96 21.01 8.74
N ASN A 255 8.73 20.50 8.72
CA ASN A 255 7.70 20.93 9.67
C ASN A 255 7.42 19.84 10.71
N THR A 256 7.88 20.05 11.95
CA THR A 256 7.61 19.16 13.08
C THR A 256 6.34 19.54 13.85
N SER A 257 5.65 20.60 13.44
CA SER A 257 4.51 21.20 14.13
C SER A 257 3.16 20.89 13.47
N THR A 258 2.88 19.65 13.10
CA THR A 258 1.50 19.27 12.80
C THR A 258 0.78 18.88 14.09
N GLU A 259 -0.33 19.53 14.35
CA GLU A 259 -1.18 19.42 15.56
C GLU A 259 -1.77 18.03 15.86
N LEU A 260 -1.38 17.01 15.09
CA LEU A 260 -1.70 15.60 15.33
C LEU A 260 -0.52 14.81 15.90
N VAL A 261 0.37 15.47 16.62
CA VAL A 261 1.46 14.78 17.35
C VAL A 261 0.84 14.08 18.55
N PHE A 262 0.54 12.79 18.40
CA PHE A 262 0.48 11.93 19.56
C PHE A 262 1.77 12.15 20.37
N GLN A 263 1.61 12.36 21.68
CA GLN A 263 2.72 12.62 22.62
C GLN A 263 3.68 11.42 22.80
N GLU A 264 3.78 10.54 21.83
CA GLU A 264 4.69 9.40 21.87
C GLU A 264 6.08 9.83 21.38
N ASP A 265 7.11 9.26 22.04
CA ASP A 265 8.50 9.39 21.62
C ASP A 265 8.63 9.04 20.14
N PRO A 266 9.20 9.92 19.30
CA PRO A 266 9.31 9.71 17.85
C PRO A 266 9.88 8.36 17.44
N PHE A 267 10.85 7.85 18.20
CA PHE A 267 11.50 6.58 17.87
C PHE A 267 10.76 5.34 18.36
N SER A 268 9.95 5.45 19.41
CA SER A 268 9.17 4.33 19.95
C SER A 268 7.89 4.07 19.15
N TYR A 269 7.32 5.06 18.47
CA TYR A 269 6.05 4.95 17.74
C TYR A 269 6.00 3.76 16.78
N TYR A 270 6.91 3.69 15.81
CA TYR A 270 6.91 2.59 14.83
C TYR A 270 7.32 1.26 15.43
N PHE A 271 8.17 1.25 16.45
CA PHE A 271 8.47 0.04 17.19
C PHE A 271 7.23 -0.52 17.90
N ASN A 272 6.49 0.35 18.60
CA ASN A 272 5.25 -0.02 19.28
C ASN A 272 4.18 -0.47 18.27
N LEU A 273 4.06 0.21 17.14
CA LEU A 273 3.14 -0.12 16.07
C LEU A 273 3.44 -1.51 15.47
N ILE A 274 4.69 -1.78 15.14
CA ILE A 274 5.14 -3.09 14.61
C ILE A 274 4.90 -4.18 15.66
N ARG A 275 5.27 -3.92 16.91
CA ARG A 275 5.14 -4.88 18.01
C ARG A 275 3.68 -5.21 18.32
N ASN A 276 2.82 -4.20 18.44
CA ASN A 276 1.49 -4.39 19.03
C ASN A 276 0.40 -4.66 18.00
N SER A 277 0.64 -4.32 16.71
CA SER A 277 -0.40 -4.44 15.68
C SER A 277 0.07 -5.03 14.36
N GLN A 278 1.21 -4.59 13.80
CA GLN A 278 1.57 -4.92 12.42
C GLN A 278 2.26 -6.28 12.27
N MET A 279 3.11 -6.67 13.23
CA MET A 279 3.83 -7.95 13.25
C MET A 279 3.67 -8.70 14.57
N GLU A 280 2.58 -8.53 15.27
CA GLU A 280 2.28 -9.00 16.63
C GLU A 280 2.92 -10.36 17.01
N TYR A 281 2.66 -11.42 16.21
CA TYR A 281 3.26 -12.72 16.47
C TYR A 281 4.71 -12.83 15.96
N TRP A 282 5.04 -12.16 14.86
CA TRP A 282 6.35 -12.23 14.24
C TRP A 282 7.39 -11.35 14.90
N VAL A 283 6.99 -10.34 15.69
CA VAL A 283 7.92 -9.40 16.35
C VAL A 283 8.96 -10.12 17.22
N TRP A 284 8.59 -11.20 17.86
CA TRP A 284 9.50 -11.99 18.68
C TRP A 284 10.63 -12.63 17.87
N SER A 285 10.40 -12.88 16.59
CA SER A 285 11.43 -13.38 15.67
C SER A 285 12.47 -12.32 15.32
N LEU A 286 12.26 -11.04 15.62
CA LEU A 286 13.24 -9.98 15.40
C LEU A 286 14.48 -10.15 16.29
N ILE A 287 14.35 -10.84 17.42
CA ILE A 287 15.50 -11.20 18.24
C ILE A 287 16.53 -12.05 17.47
N LEU A 288 16.05 -12.89 16.54
CA LEU A 288 16.92 -13.70 15.67
C LEU A 288 17.75 -12.82 14.73
N VAL A 289 17.22 -11.68 14.30
CA VAL A 289 17.94 -10.73 13.44
C VAL A 289 19.13 -10.15 14.20
N ILE A 290 18.97 -9.87 15.49
CA ILE A 290 20.03 -9.36 16.34
C ILE A 290 21.07 -10.46 16.65
N LEU A 291 20.59 -11.65 17.04
CA LEU A 291 21.47 -12.71 17.55
C LEU A 291 22.19 -13.52 16.46
N ALA A 292 21.60 -13.63 15.25
CA ALA A 292 22.13 -14.50 14.21
C ALA A 292 23.61 -14.22 13.83
N PRO A 293 24.05 -12.97 13.59
CA PRO A 293 25.44 -12.71 13.24
C PRO A 293 26.43 -13.07 14.37
N PHE A 294 26.04 -12.87 15.64
CA PHE A 294 26.87 -13.23 16.80
C PHE A 294 26.97 -14.74 16.93
N ILE A 295 25.90 -15.49 16.83
CA ILE A 295 25.87 -16.94 16.90
C ILE A 295 26.62 -17.56 15.70
N ALA A 296 26.40 -17.03 14.50
CA ALA A 296 27.08 -17.46 13.28
C ALA A 296 28.55 -17.05 13.27
N LYS A 297 28.97 -16.11 14.11
CA LYS A 297 30.30 -15.48 14.13
C LYS A 297 30.71 -14.93 12.76
N LYS A 298 29.74 -14.39 12.03
CA LYS A 298 29.93 -13.89 10.67
C LYS A 298 28.93 -12.79 10.38
N LEU A 299 29.41 -11.65 9.86
CA LEU A 299 28.59 -10.63 9.26
C LEU A 299 28.25 -11.07 7.82
N ASP A 300 27.09 -11.69 7.66
CA ASP A 300 26.67 -12.22 6.36
C ASP A 300 26.16 -11.11 5.45
N ARG A 301 26.53 -11.16 4.16
CA ARG A 301 26.16 -10.17 3.15
C ARG A 301 24.63 -10.06 2.97
N GLN A 302 23.93 -11.19 3.01
CA GLN A 302 22.48 -11.25 2.81
C GLN A 302 21.74 -10.71 4.03
N TRP A 303 22.25 -11.03 5.22
CA TRP A 303 21.77 -10.48 6.48
C TRP A 303 21.98 -8.96 6.52
N ALA A 304 23.18 -8.47 6.16
CA ALA A 304 23.49 -7.04 6.11
C ALA A 304 22.55 -6.30 5.13
N PHE A 305 22.25 -6.89 3.97
CA PHE A 305 21.32 -6.31 3.01
C PHE A 305 19.98 -5.96 3.64
N TRP A 306 19.29 -6.93 4.23
CA TRP A 306 17.97 -6.72 4.80
C TRP A 306 17.98 -5.87 6.06
N SER A 307 18.98 -6.08 6.94
CA SER A 307 19.06 -5.38 8.22
C SER A 307 19.37 -3.89 8.05
N ILE A 308 20.27 -3.53 7.13
CA ILE A 308 20.56 -2.13 6.80
C ILE A 308 19.32 -1.43 6.24
N GLN A 309 18.61 -2.07 5.28
CA GLN A 309 17.41 -1.50 4.71
C GLN A 309 16.33 -1.25 5.77
N ALA A 310 16.02 -2.27 6.58
CA ALA A 310 15.00 -2.16 7.62
C ALA A 310 15.35 -1.10 8.69
N ALA A 311 16.58 -1.11 9.18
CA ALA A 311 17.00 -0.21 10.25
C ALA A 311 17.00 1.26 9.80
N LEU A 312 17.59 1.55 8.64
CA LEU A 312 17.63 2.93 8.12
C LEU A 312 16.26 3.43 7.70
N PHE A 313 15.47 2.59 7.04
CA PHE A 313 14.11 2.99 6.68
C PHE A 313 13.28 3.34 7.91
N LEU A 314 13.29 2.49 8.95
CA LEU A 314 12.58 2.77 10.20
C LEU A 314 13.12 4.00 10.91
N LEU A 315 14.43 4.23 10.91
CA LEU A 315 15.04 5.43 11.47
C LEU A 315 14.56 6.70 10.75
N ILE A 316 14.55 6.68 9.42
CA ILE A 316 14.15 7.83 8.60
C ILE A 316 12.66 8.16 8.80
N ILE A 317 11.76 7.17 8.74
CA ILE A 317 10.34 7.44 8.97
C ILE A 317 10.06 7.86 10.43
N SER A 318 10.92 7.45 11.36
CA SER A 318 10.81 7.86 12.78
C SER A 318 11.17 9.33 13.00
N SER A 319 11.92 9.96 12.12
CA SER A 319 12.29 11.38 12.22
C SER A 319 11.25 12.34 11.61
N GLY A 320 10.30 11.83 10.80
CA GLY A 320 9.28 12.64 10.12
C GLY A 320 7.88 12.55 10.75
N THR A 321 6.87 12.96 9.98
CA THR A 321 5.45 12.84 10.35
C THR A 321 5.03 11.40 10.58
N LYS A 322 4.15 11.15 11.55
CA LYS A 322 3.73 9.82 11.98
C LYS A 322 2.40 9.42 11.35
N ASN A 323 2.45 8.51 10.36
CA ASN A 323 1.27 7.81 9.86
C ASN A 323 1.50 6.30 9.99
N PHE A 324 0.49 5.58 10.47
CA PHE A 324 0.63 4.16 10.79
C PHE A 324 0.95 3.28 9.56
N TRP A 325 0.59 3.73 8.35
CA TRP A 325 0.88 3.02 7.10
C TRP A 325 2.28 3.30 6.53
N TYR A 326 3.00 4.31 7.03
CA TYR A 326 4.36 4.60 6.54
C TYR A 326 5.36 3.48 6.85
N SER A 327 5.09 2.64 7.84
CA SER A 327 5.90 1.44 8.12
C SER A 327 5.64 0.26 7.19
N ALA A 328 4.62 0.30 6.32
CA ALA A 328 4.27 -0.79 5.42
C ALA A 328 5.46 -1.34 4.60
N PRO A 329 6.34 -0.50 4.02
CA PRO A 329 7.53 -0.97 3.32
C PRO A 329 8.53 -1.72 4.21
N ALA A 330 8.53 -1.52 5.52
CA ALA A 330 9.40 -2.25 6.44
C ALA A 330 9.00 -3.73 6.57
N ILE A 331 7.74 -4.09 6.33
CA ILE A 331 7.24 -5.47 6.51
C ILE A 331 8.00 -6.48 5.65
N PRO A 332 8.13 -6.33 4.32
CA PRO A 332 8.96 -7.24 3.52
C PRO A 332 10.44 -7.21 3.90
N MET A 333 10.97 -6.05 4.36
CA MET A 333 12.36 -5.96 4.80
C MET A 333 12.60 -6.80 6.07
N LEU A 334 11.73 -6.65 7.07
CA LEU A 334 11.80 -7.40 8.32
C LEU A 334 11.55 -8.89 8.09
N ALA A 335 10.62 -9.25 7.22
CA ALA A 335 10.36 -10.64 6.84
C ALA A 335 11.59 -11.28 6.18
N GLY A 336 12.25 -10.56 5.26
CA GLY A 336 13.51 -10.98 4.65
C GLY A 336 14.63 -11.14 5.68
N ALA A 337 14.80 -10.17 6.59
CA ALA A 337 15.80 -10.21 7.66
C ALA A 337 15.61 -11.41 8.60
N ILE A 338 14.37 -11.69 9.02
CA ILE A 338 14.02 -12.85 9.86
C ILE A 338 14.37 -14.14 9.12
N ALA A 339 13.92 -14.30 7.89
CA ALA A 339 14.14 -15.52 7.11
C ALA A 339 15.63 -15.80 6.86
N ILE A 340 16.43 -14.77 6.54
CA ILE A 340 17.87 -14.91 6.40
C ILE A 340 18.54 -15.24 7.74
N SER A 341 18.09 -14.66 8.84
CA SER A 341 18.61 -14.98 10.18
C SER A 341 18.36 -16.45 10.56
N VAL A 342 17.17 -16.95 10.28
CA VAL A 342 16.84 -18.39 10.42
C VAL A 342 17.75 -19.24 9.56
N HIS A 343 17.98 -18.85 8.29
CA HIS A 343 18.91 -19.54 7.40
C HIS A 343 20.33 -19.63 7.95
N LEU A 344 20.86 -18.55 8.49
CA LEU A 344 22.21 -18.50 9.09
C LEU A 344 22.33 -19.43 10.28
N LEU A 345 21.33 -19.44 11.17
CA LEU A 345 21.33 -20.28 12.37
C LEU A 345 21.25 -21.77 12.02
N ILE A 346 20.34 -22.14 11.09
CA ILE A 346 20.20 -23.53 10.63
C ILE A 346 21.48 -24.04 9.96
N ASN A 347 22.13 -23.21 9.15
CA ASN A 347 23.40 -23.58 8.51
C ASN A 347 24.54 -23.73 9.52
N LYS A 348 24.50 -22.98 10.63
CA LYS A 348 25.51 -23.09 11.69
C LYS A 348 25.39 -24.40 12.46
N ASN A 349 24.16 -24.82 12.82
CA ASN A 349 23.90 -26.06 13.53
C ASN A 349 22.50 -26.59 13.25
N ARG A 350 22.42 -27.85 12.79
CA ARG A 350 21.13 -28.52 12.50
C ARG A 350 20.17 -28.63 13.70
N LYS A 351 20.68 -28.53 14.93
CA LYS A 351 19.84 -28.49 16.14
C LYS A 351 18.83 -27.35 16.08
N TYR A 352 19.18 -26.22 15.44
CA TYR A 352 18.27 -25.08 15.25
C TYR A 352 17.05 -25.40 14.36
N ASN A 353 17.07 -26.49 13.58
CA ASN A 353 15.89 -26.93 12.83
C ASN A 353 14.71 -27.26 13.77
N LEU A 354 14.95 -27.93 14.87
CA LEU A 354 13.91 -28.29 15.84
C LEU A 354 13.59 -27.13 16.77
N THR A 355 14.62 -26.46 17.31
CA THR A 355 14.43 -25.39 18.31
C THR A 355 13.73 -24.14 17.71
N LEU A 356 13.95 -23.83 16.44
CA LEU A 356 13.27 -22.73 15.73
C LEU A 356 12.02 -23.21 15.01
N GLY A 357 11.96 -24.46 14.55
CA GLY A 357 10.89 -24.97 13.72
C GLY A 357 9.53 -24.93 14.42
N LEU A 358 9.47 -25.40 15.67
CA LEU A 358 8.20 -25.40 16.43
C LEU A 358 7.68 -23.99 16.74
N PRO A 359 8.47 -23.05 17.30
CA PRO A 359 8.02 -21.67 17.51
C PRO A 359 7.56 -20.99 16.20
N LEU A 360 8.33 -21.13 15.11
CA LEU A 360 7.96 -20.56 13.83
C LEU A 360 6.66 -21.16 13.26
N LEU A 361 6.44 -22.46 13.46
CA LEU A 361 5.19 -23.10 13.06
C LEU A 361 3.99 -22.55 13.86
N VAL A 362 4.13 -22.43 15.18
CA VAL A 362 3.07 -21.84 16.04
C VAL A 362 2.77 -20.41 15.61
N MET A 363 3.80 -19.58 15.43
CA MET A 363 3.64 -18.20 14.93
C MET A 363 2.95 -18.18 13.57
N SER A 364 3.31 -19.09 12.66
CA SER A 364 2.70 -19.20 11.34
C SER A 364 1.20 -19.50 11.42
N VAL A 365 0.80 -20.45 12.26
CA VAL A 365 -0.61 -20.82 12.43
C VAL A 365 -1.40 -19.65 13.03
N LEU A 366 -0.90 -19.03 14.10
CA LEU A 366 -1.58 -17.91 14.75
C LEU A 366 -1.72 -16.70 13.83
N SER A 367 -0.63 -16.34 13.13
CA SER A 367 -0.65 -15.21 12.20
C SER A 367 -1.59 -15.46 11.02
N TYR A 368 -1.60 -16.67 10.47
CA TYR A 368 -2.51 -17.02 9.36
C TYR A 368 -3.97 -17.01 9.81
N GLN A 369 -4.28 -17.56 10.97
CA GLN A 369 -5.64 -17.53 11.54
C GLN A 369 -6.13 -16.10 11.70
N LYS A 370 -5.26 -15.19 12.19
CA LYS A 370 -5.59 -13.77 12.34
C LYS A 370 -5.87 -13.11 10.97
N ALA A 371 -5.00 -13.33 9.98
CA ALA A 371 -5.18 -12.79 8.63
C ALA A 371 -6.45 -13.32 7.96
N TYR A 372 -6.72 -14.62 8.09
CA TYR A 372 -7.94 -15.25 7.56
C TYR A 372 -9.20 -14.72 8.25
N LYS A 373 -9.20 -14.60 9.58
CA LYS A 373 -10.32 -14.03 10.35
C LYS A 373 -10.60 -12.58 9.93
N TYR A 374 -9.56 -11.76 9.76
CA TYR A 374 -9.70 -10.38 9.29
C TYR A 374 -10.37 -10.33 7.91
N ALA A 375 -10.00 -11.23 7.01
CA ALA A 375 -10.59 -11.29 5.68
C ALA A 375 -12.03 -11.84 5.67
N MET A 376 -12.34 -12.80 6.55
CA MET A 376 -13.68 -13.41 6.67
C MET A 376 -14.70 -12.47 7.32
N GLN A 377 -14.25 -11.60 8.22
CA GLN A 377 -15.07 -10.68 9.00
C GLN A 377 -14.58 -9.24 8.75
N PRO A 378 -14.72 -8.74 7.50
CA PRO A 378 -14.34 -7.36 7.23
C PRO A 378 -15.24 -6.43 8.07
N ALA A 379 -14.61 -5.49 8.78
CA ALA A 379 -15.30 -4.55 9.63
C ALA A 379 -14.90 -3.12 9.28
N GLU A 380 -15.86 -2.24 9.31
CA GLU A 380 -15.63 -0.81 9.24
C GLU A 380 -15.04 -0.31 10.56
N ARG A 381 -14.30 0.79 10.49
CA ARG A 381 -13.87 1.49 11.69
C ARG A 381 -15.07 2.19 12.31
N TYR A 382 -15.06 2.39 13.62
CA TYR A 382 -16.17 3.01 14.36
C TYR A 382 -16.67 4.31 13.73
N TYR A 383 -15.77 5.18 13.31
CA TYR A 383 -16.11 6.47 12.70
C TYR A 383 -16.54 6.36 11.21
N GLU A 384 -16.27 5.25 10.53
CA GLU A 384 -16.69 5.03 9.13
C GLU A 384 -18.14 4.57 9.05
N TRP A 385 -18.66 3.93 10.09
CA TRP A 385 -19.97 3.31 10.05
C TRP A 385 -21.10 4.34 9.84
N GLU A 386 -21.00 5.50 10.49
CA GLU A 386 -21.99 6.57 10.32
C GLU A 386 -21.87 7.23 8.93
N THR A 387 -20.66 7.50 8.47
CA THR A 387 -20.42 8.17 7.17
C THR A 387 -20.71 7.26 5.99
N ASN A 388 -20.51 5.96 6.11
CA ASN A 388 -20.72 5.00 5.02
C ASN A 388 -22.18 4.55 4.83
N GLY A 389 -23.09 4.98 5.65
CA GLY A 389 -24.52 4.60 5.53
C GLY A 389 -25.09 4.83 4.13
N ILE A 390 -24.83 6.00 3.55
CA ILE A 390 -25.24 6.32 2.18
C ILE A 390 -24.53 5.42 1.15
N SER A 391 -23.25 5.15 1.32
CA SER A 391 -22.50 4.25 0.43
C SER A 391 -23.06 2.83 0.44
N HIS A 392 -23.42 2.31 1.61
CA HIS A 392 -24.11 1.02 1.74
C HIS A 392 -25.46 1.01 1.05
N PHE A 393 -26.22 2.10 1.19
CA PHE A 393 -27.50 2.25 0.52
C PHE A 393 -27.35 2.26 -1.01
N LEU A 394 -26.43 3.07 -1.54
CA LEU A 394 -26.21 3.21 -2.98
C LEU A 394 -25.59 1.95 -3.62
N LYS A 395 -24.81 1.17 -2.85
CA LYS A 395 -24.24 -0.10 -3.29
C LYS A 395 -25.28 -1.21 -3.42
N ASN A 396 -26.38 -1.16 -2.66
CA ASN A 396 -27.37 -2.22 -2.61
C ASN A 396 -28.44 -2.02 -3.71
N GLU A 397 -28.43 -2.91 -4.71
CA GLU A 397 -29.36 -2.84 -5.85
C GLU A 397 -30.84 -2.80 -5.45
N ASN A 398 -31.22 -3.46 -4.36
CA ASN A 398 -32.59 -3.47 -3.86
C ASN A 398 -33.08 -2.08 -3.42
N HIS A 399 -32.18 -1.21 -3.00
CA HIS A 399 -32.50 0.15 -2.58
C HIS A 399 -32.60 1.11 -3.77
N LEU A 400 -31.96 0.81 -4.89
CA LEU A 400 -31.94 1.68 -6.07
C LEU A 400 -33.31 1.87 -6.71
N ALA A 401 -34.22 0.94 -6.52
CA ALA A 401 -35.64 1.07 -6.99
C ALA A 401 -36.35 2.27 -6.34
N ASN A 402 -35.88 2.73 -5.18
CA ASN A 402 -36.49 3.86 -4.45
C ASN A 402 -35.86 5.21 -4.82
N ILE A 403 -34.83 5.22 -5.67
CA ILE A 403 -34.15 6.43 -6.12
C ILE A 403 -34.98 7.06 -7.26
N THR A 404 -35.29 8.34 -7.10
CA THR A 404 -36.01 9.14 -8.10
C THR A 404 -35.13 10.28 -8.61
N SER A 405 -35.57 10.96 -9.66
CA SER A 405 -34.87 12.16 -10.18
C SER A 405 -34.74 13.30 -9.17
N ASN A 406 -35.58 13.29 -8.11
CA ASN A 406 -35.54 14.29 -7.03
C ASN A 406 -34.74 13.80 -5.81
N THR A 407 -34.08 12.65 -5.90
CA THR A 407 -33.25 12.15 -4.82
C THR A 407 -31.95 12.96 -4.72
N LYS A 408 -31.66 13.45 -3.52
CA LYS A 408 -30.46 14.23 -3.22
C LYS A 408 -29.73 13.65 -2.01
N VAL A 409 -28.41 13.74 -2.00
CA VAL A 409 -27.59 13.46 -0.84
C VAL A 409 -27.35 14.75 -0.09
N LEU A 410 -27.76 14.80 1.18
CA LEU A 410 -27.50 15.95 2.03
C LEU A 410 -26.07 15.91 2.55
N LEU A 411 -25.32 16.97 2.27
CA LEU A 411 -23.96 17.16 2.81
C LEU A 411 -24.07 17.65 4.25
N ASP A 412 -23.40 16.95 5.15
CA ASP A 412 -23.19 17.42 6.51
C ASP A 412 -21.81 18.06 6.59
N ASP A 413 -21.74 19.35 6.96
CA ASP A 413 -20.50 20.15 7.02
C ASP A 413 -19.41 19.58 7.95
N GLN A 414 -19.75 18.60 8.79
CA GLN A 414 -18.82 18.02 9.75
C GLN A 414 -17.83 17.00 9.16
N TYR A 415 -18.10 16.45 7.96
CA TYR A 415 -17.31 15.37 7.36
C TYR A 415 -17.04 15.64 5.89
N GLY A 416 -16.00 16.41 5.60
CA GLY A 416 -15.64 16.88 4.26
C GLY A 416 -15.28 15.81 3.23
N PHE A 417 -15.34 14.52 3.57
CA PHE A 417 -15.04 13.40 2.67
C PHE A 417 -16.24 12.50 2.48
N GLU A 418 -16.60 12.30 1.24
CA GLU A 418 -17.79 11.62 0.81
C GLU A 418 -17.46 10.28 0.12
N PRO A 419 -17.36 9.16 0.85
CA PRO A 419 -17.19 7.85 0.21
C PRO A 419 -18.27 7.54 -0.82
N HIS A 420 -19.49 8.06 -0.61
CA HIS A 420 -20.63 7.89 -1.51
C HIS A 420 -20.46 8.59 -2.88
N LYS A 421 -19.54 9.54 -3.03
CA LYS A 421 -19.35 10.24 -4.30
C LYS A 421 -18.98 9.29 -5.44
N PHE A 422 -18.12 8.30 -5.18
CA PHE A 422 -17.77 7.28 -6.15
C PHE A 422 -19.02 6.54 -6.65
N TYR A 423 -19.95 6.17 -5.75
CA TYR A 423 -21.18 5.45 -6.11
C TYR A 423 -22.16 6.33 -6.88
N ILE A 424 -22.25 7.61 -6.55
CA ILE A 424 -23.08 8.56 -7.30
C ILE A 424 -22.62 8.63 -8.76
N GLU A 425 -21.32 8.81 -8.99
CA GLU A 425 -20.75 8.84 -10.33
C GLU A 425 -20.90 7.49 -11.06
N ALA A 426 -20.68 6.36 -10.36
CA ALA A 426 -20.90 5.04 -10.92
C ALA A 426 -22.36 4.85 -11.39
N LEU A 427 -23.33 5.18 -10.55
CA LEU A 427 -24.76 5.06 -10.88
C LEU A 427 -25.18 6.01 -12.03
N LYS A 428 -24.58 7.19 -12.09
CA LYS A 428 -24.79 8.12 -13.19
C LYS A 428 -24.31 7.53 -14.53
N ILE A 429 -23.12 6.90 -14.54
CA ILE A 429 -22.56 6.29 -15.75
C ILE A 429 -23.36 5.04 -16.15
N GLU A 430 -23.62 4.14 -15.21
CA GLU A 430 -24.17 2.81 -15.51
C GLU A 430 -25.70 2.83 -15.71
N ARG A 431 -26.42 3.73 -15.00
CA ARG A 431 -27.88 3.72 -14.94
C ARG A 431 -28.54 5.06 -15.33
N GLY A 432 -27.74 6.10 -15.60
CA GLY A 432 -28.25 7.44 -15.86
C GLY A 432 -28.92 8.11 -14.66
N LEU A 433 -28.67 7.63 -13.44
CA LEU A 433 -29.24 8.18 -12.21
C LEU A 433 -28.35 9.36 -11.74
N ASP A 434 -28.86 10.59 -11.99
CA ASP A 434 -28.14 11.82 -11.59
C ASP A 434 -28.57 12.25 -10.16
N ILE A 435 -27.96 11.63 -9.17
CA ILE A 435 -28.19 11.95 -7.75
C ILE A 435 -27.38 13.19 -7.40
N LYS A 436 -28.07 14.28 -7.05
CA LYS A 436 -27.43 15.56 -6.73
C LYS A 436 -27.06 15.65 -5.26
N ARG A 437 -26.02 16.39 -4.98
CA ARG A 437 -25.67 16.80 -3.61
C ARG A 437 -26.41 18.10 -3.27
N THR A 438 -26.84 18.26 -2.04
CA THR A 438 -27.52 19.45 -1.56
C THR A 438 -27.06 19.83 -0.17
N GLU A 439 -27.15 21.08 0.15
CA GLU A 439 -26.93 21.63 1.50
C GLU A 439 -28.29 21.91 2.17
N LEU A 440 -28.29 22.03 3.51
CA LEU A 440 -29.49 22.14 4.31
C LEU A 440 -30.43 23.28 3.81
N TYR A 441 -29.89 24.42 3.44
CA TYR A 441 -30.63 25.59 3.00
C TYR A 441 -31.08 25.53 1.51
N ASN A 442 -30.66 24.55 0.76
CA ASN A 442 -31.00 24.37 -0.66
C ASN A 442 -32.05 23.27 -0.90
N ILE A 443 -32.70 22.78 0.17
CA ILE A 443 -33.73 21.75 0.09
C ILE A 443 -35.02 22.38 -0.46
N LYS A 444 -35.68 21.69 -1.39
CA LYS A 444 -36.91 22.09 -1.98
C LYS A 444 -38.07 21.16 -1.57
N PRO A 445 -39.34 21.63 -1.59
CA PRO A 445 -40.50 20.76 -1.41
C PRO A 445 -40.44 19.58 -2.39
N TYR A 446 -40.76 18.37 -1.90
CA TYR A 446 -40.77 17.11 -2.65
C TYR A 446 -39.37 16.56 -2.99
N ASP A 447 -38.29 17.13 -2.46
CA ASP A 447 -36.97 16.47 -2.51
C ASP A 447 -36.96 15.20 -1.65
N THR A 448 -36.44 14.10 -2.17
CA THR A 448 -36.15 12.93 -1.40
C THR A 448 -34.69 13.03 -0.93
N LEU A 449 -34.44 12.93 0.38
CA LEU A 449 -33.10 13.15 0.95
C LEU A 449 -32.52 11.84 1.44
N LEU A 450 -31.29 11.59 1.04
CA LEU A 450 -30.41 10.59 1.67
C LEU A 450 -29.54 11.29 2.72
N ILE A 451 -29.63 10.85 3.95
CA ILE A 451 -28.90 11.40 5.10
C ILE A 451 -28.17 10.29 5.86
N SER A 452 -26.96 10.56 6.31
CA SER A 452 -26.13 9.59 7.03
C SER A 452 -26.26 9.69 8.56
N HIS A 453 -26.64 10.87 9.09
CA HIS A 453 -26.61 11.12 10.53
C HIS A 453 -27.98 11.40 11.12
N LEU A 454 -28.31 10.76 12.25
CA LEU A 454 -29.56 11.01 12.99
C LEU A 454 -29.67 12.46 13.51
N SER A 455 -28.53 13.08 13.86
CA SER A 455 -28.48 14.50 14.26
C SER A 455 -28.94 15.42 13.14
N THR A 456 -28.58 15.12 11.90
CA THR A 456 -29.01 15.86 10.72
C THR A 456 -30.52 15.69 10.47
N LEU A 457 -31.04 14.48 10.68
CA LEU A 457 -32.48 14.23 10.62
C LEU A 457 -33.25 15.06 11.65
N GLN A 458 -32.74 15.19 12.87
CA GLN A 458 -33.36 15.98 13.91
C GLN A 458 -33.38 17.48 13.52
N LYS A 459 -32.26 18.04 13.06
CA LYS A 459 -32.17 19.42 12.55
C LYS A 459 -33.19 19.67 11.41
N LEU A 460 -33.36 18.71 10.49
CA LEU A 460 -34.30 18.79 9.39
C LEU A 460 -35.73 18.82 9.91
N LYS A 461 -36.10 17.97 10.86
CA LYS A 461 -37.43 17.95 11.47
C LYS A 461 -37.76 19.29 12.15
N GLU A 462 -36.83 19.85 12.87
CA GLU A 462 -36.97 21.14 13.55
C GLU A 462 -37.08 22.30 12.57
N SER A 463 -36.33 22.27 11.44
CA SER A 463 -36.26 23.38 10.47
C SER A 463 -37.34 23.35 9.38
N TYR A 464 -37.76 22.17 8.95
CA TYR A 464 -38.62 22.01 7.75
C TYR A 464 -39.91 21.25 7.99
N GLY A 465 -40.18 20.72 9.18
CA GLY A 465 -41.39 19.96 9.48
C GLY A 465 -41.56 18.71 8.60
N ILE A 466 -40.49 18.01 8.31
CA ILE A 466 -40.49 16.85 7.41
C ILE A 466 -41.15 15.61 8.01
N GLU A 467 -41.86 14.84 7.20
CA GLU A 467 -42.26 13.46 7.49
C GLU A 467 -41.15 12.49 7.11
N VAL A 468 -40.97 11.41 7.91
CA VAL A 468 -39.89 10.42 7.74
C VAL A 468 -40.51 9.07 7.47
#